data_655f5301dd5f00c19886cebe28759848
#
_entry.id   655f5301dd5f00c19886cebe28759848
#
_cell.length_a   1.000
_cell.length_b   1.000
_cell.length_c   1.000
_cell.angle_alpha   90.00
_cell.angle_beta   90.00
_cell.angle_gamma   90.00
#
_symmetry.space_group_name_H-M   'P 1'
#
loop_
_entity.id
_entity.type
_entity.pdbx_description
1 polymer ?
#
loop_
_entity_poly.entity_id
_entity_poly.type
_entity_poly.pdbx_seq_one_letter_code
_entity_poly.pdbx_strand_id
1 'polypeptide(L)'
;MAELHDLLNALQAMRVGDFSVRMPGNEVGILGKIADTFNEIVAANQRMAQQLDRVGHVVGREGKTRQRVKFGLSHGAWGEMEVSVNTLIDDLLWPTTEVTRAISAVAQGDLLQTVRLDVDGRPLEGEFLRSATIVNTMIKQLSVFTSEVTRVAREVGTEGKLGGQAQVREVTGVWKDLT
;
A
#
# COMPACT_ATOMS: atom_id res chain seq x y z
N MET A 1 6.65 -28.83 -41.95
CA MET A 1 6.62 -27.43 -42.42
C MET A 1 5.39 -26.69 -41.88
N ALA A 2 4.20 -27.29 -41.88
CA ALA A 2 2.99 -26.72 -41.23
C ALA A 2 3.19 -26.45 -39.75
N GLU A 3 3.69 -27.41 -39.02
CA GLU A 3 3.93 -27.36 -37.57
C GLU A 3 4.88 -26.24 -37.10
N LEU A 4 5.94 -25.96 -37.93
CA LEU A 4 6.84 -24.82 -37.65
C LEU A 4 6.16 -23.48 -37.92
N HIS A 5 5.23 -23.45 -38.86
CA HIS A 5 4.45 -22.25 -39.16
C HIS A 5 3.45 -21.97 -38.01
N ASP A 6 2.82 -23.02 -37.49
CA ASP A 6 1.92 -22.91 -36.34
C ASP A 6 2.66 -22.46 -35.09
N LEU A 7 3.86 -22.99 -34.81
CA LEU A 7 4.72 -22.51 -33.74
C LEU A 7 5.10 -21.03 -33.91
N LEU A 8 5.48 -20.63 -35.14
CA LEU A 8 5.81 -19.22 -35.41
C LEU A 8 4.62 -18.31 -35.16
N ASN A 9 3.42 -18.68 -35.63
CA ASN A 9 2.20 -17.90 -35.43
C ASN A 9 1.86 -17.79 -33.91
N ALA A 10 1.99 -18.89 -33.17
CA ALA A 10 1.75 -18.90 -31.73
C ALA A 10 2.76 -18.01 -30.98
N LEU A 11 4.04 -18.05 -31.34
CA LEU A 11 5.06 -17.17 -30.76
C LEU A 11 4.83 -15.69 -31.12
N GLN A 12 4.36 -15.39 -32.34
CA GLN A 12 4.01 -14.02 -32.74
C GLN A 12 2.81 -13.48 -31.95
N ALA A 13 1.78 -14.30 -31.70
CA ALA A 13 0.65 -13.94 -30.88
C ALA A 13 1.09 -13.67 -29.42
N MET A 14 1.88 -14.57 -28.85
CA MET A 14 2.44 -14.37 -27.51
C MET A 14 3.30 -13.09 -27.40
N ARG A 15 4.08 -12.78 -28.42
CA ARG A 15 4.93 -11.59 -28.48
C ARG A 15 4.14 -10.28 -28.34
N VAL A 16 2.91 -10.24 -28.82
CA VAL A 16 2.03 -9.08 -28.71
C VAL A 16 1.09 -9.13 -27.50
N GLY A 17 1.31 -10.09 -26.60
CA GLY A 17 0.54 -10.21 -25.36
C GLY A 17 -0.75 -11.02 -25.47
N ASP A 18 -0.99 -11.72 -26.58
CA ASP A 18 -2.10 -12.66 -26.68
C ASP A 18 -1.75 -13.97 -25.97
N PHE A 19 -2.15 -14.06 -24.71
CA PHE A 19 -1.97 -15.25 -23.88
C PHE A 19 -3.15 -16.23 -23.98
N SER A 20 -4.05 -16.05 -24.93
CA SER A 20 -5.12 -17.02 -25.20
C SER A 20 -4.69 -18.12 -26.17
N VAL A 21 -3.63 -17.88 -26.93
CA VAL A 21 -3.11 -18.81 -27.94
C VAL A 21 -2.66 -20.14 -27.30
N ARG A 22 -2.90 -21.23 -28.00
CA ARG A 22 -2.40 -22.57 -27.60
C ARG A 22 -1.94 -23.34 -28.82
N MET A 23 -0.89 -24.12 -28.64
CA MET A 23 -0.48 -25.13 -29.61
C MET A 23 -1.29 -26.43 -29.43
N PRO A 24 -1.53 -27.18 -30.50
CA PRO A 24 -2.21 -28.48 -30.41
C PRO A 24 -1.47 -29.44 -29.47
N GLY A 25 -2.21 -30.13 -28.59
CA GLY A 25 -1.66 -31.09 -27.63
C GLY A 25 -1.62 -32.55 -28.13
N ASN A 26 -1.84 -32.78 -29.42
CA ASN A 26 -1.85 -34.13 -30.04
C ASN A 26 -0.53 -34.48 -30.74
N GLU A 27 0.44 -33.59 -30.69
CA GLU A 27 1.76 -33.81 -31.27
C GLU A 27 2.59 -34.80 -30.42
N VAL A 28 3.43 -35.60 -31.09
CA VAL A 28 4.30 -36.57 -30.42
C VAL A 28 5.78 -36.21 -30.63
N GLY A 29 6.65 -36.79 -29.79
CA GLY A 29 8.08 -36.56 -29.89
C GLY A 29 8.50 -35.16 -29.44
N ILE A 30 9.47 -34.55 -30.13
CA ILE A 30 10.03 -33.26 -29.76
C ILE A 30 9.03 -32.10 -29.97
N LEU A 31 8.20 -32.21 -31.00
CA LEU A 31 7.18 -31.18 -31.28
C LEU A 31 6.09 -31.15 -30.19
N GLY A 32 5.65 -32.30 -29.71
CA GLY A 32 4.74 -32.40 -28.57
C GLY A 32 5.32 -31.73 -27.32
N LYS A 33 6.60 -31.99 -27.02
CA LYS A 33 7.28 -31.35 -25.88
C LYS A 33 7.39 -29.85 -26.03
N ILE A 34 7.63 -29.34 -27.26
CA ILE A 34 7.66 -27.91 -27.55
C ILE A 34 6.28 -27.31 -27.31
N ALA A 35 5.22 -27.96 -27.83
CA ALA A 35 3.84 -27.51 -27.68
C ALA A 35 3.42 -27.45 -26.20
N ASP A 36 3.72 -28.50 -25.44
CA ASP A 36 3.41 -28.55 -24.00
C ASP A 36 4.15 -27.44 -23.24
N THR A 37 5.46 -27.30 -23.44
CA THR A 37 6.27 -26.26 -22.79
C THR A 37 5.79 -24.85 -23.17
N PHE A 38 5.47 -24.62 -24.46
CA PHE A 38 4.90 -23.36 -24.91
C PHE A 38 3.57 -23.06 -24.20
N ASN A 39 2.66 -24.04 -24.18
CA ASN A 39 1.36 -23.89 -23.54
C ASN A 39 1.48 -23.61 -22.03
N GLU A 40 2.45 -24.22 -21.34
CA GLU A 40 2.74 -23.95 -19.92
C GLU A 40 3.21 -22.50 -19.72
N ILE A 41 4.13 -22.02 -20.56
CA ILE A 41 4.63 -20.63 -20.51
C ILE A 41 3.50 -19.64 -20.75
N VAL A 42 2.68 -19.86 -21.78
CA VAL A 42 1.55 -18.99 -22.09
C VAL A 42 0.52 -19.01 -20.94
N ALA A 43 0.21 -20.17 -20.39
CA ALA A 43 -0.70 -20.29 -19.25
C ALA A 43 -0.17 -19.55 -18.01
N ALA A 44 1.14 -19.57 -17.77
CA ALA A 44 1.77 -18.85 -16.68
C ALA A 44 1.62 -17.32 -16.86
N ASN A 45 1.91 -16.81 -18.06
CA ASN A 45 1.74 -15.40 -18.41
C ASN A 45 0.28 -14.95 -18.29
N GLN A 46 -0.65 -15.78 -18.75
CA GLN A 46 -2.08 -15.52 -18.63
C GLN A 46 -2.53 -15.41 -17.19
N ARG A 47 -2.09 -16.34 -16.33
CA ARG A 47 -2.39 -16.29 -14.89
C ARG A 47 -1.81 -15.04 -14.24
N MET A 48 -0.57 -14.69 -14.56
CA MET A 48 0.07 -13.48 -14.05
C MET A 48 -0.73 -12.23 -14.42
N ALA A 49 -1.08 -12.05 -15.69
CA ALA A 49 -1.87 -10.92 -16.16
C ALA A 49 -3.23 -10.83 -15.43
N GLN A 50 -3.94 -11.95 -15.32
CA GLN A 50 -5.23 -12.02 -14.62
C GLN A 50 -5.09 -11.70 -13.13
N GLN A 51 -4.04 -12.18 -12.46
CA GLN A 51 -3.83 -11.91 -11.03
C GLN A 51 -3.44 -10.45 -10.79
N LEU A 52 -2.64 -9.85 -11.65
CA LEU A 52 -2.30 -8.42 -11.55
C LEU A 52 -3.54 -7.54 -11.76
N ASP A 53 -4.35 -7.82 -12.78
CA ASP A 53 -5.61 -7.11 -13.02
C ASP A 53 -6.56 -7.25 -11.82
N ARG A 54 -6.78 -8.48 -11.36
CA ARG A 54 -7.63 -8.77 -10.20
C ARG A 54 -7.19 -8.01 -8.95
N VAL A 55 -5.89 -8.09 -8.60
CA VAL A 55 -5.38 -7.45 -7.39
C VAL A 55 -5.37 -5.93 -7.55
N GLY A 56 -5.03 -5.42 -8.73
CA GLY A 56 -5.12 -3.99 -9.03
C GLY A 56 -6.53 -3.44 -8.85
N HIS A 57 -7.55 -4.20 -9.27
CA HIS A 57 -8.94 -3.82 -9.05
C HIS A 57 -9.35 -3.93 -7.57
N VAL A 58 -9.13 -5.09 -6.97
CA VAL A 58 -9.64 -5.41 -5.62
C VAL A 58 -8.91 -4.61 -4.54
N VAL A 59 -7.58 -4.46 -4.62
CA VAL A 59 -6.80 -3.67 -3.66
C VAL A 59 -6.91 -2.19 -3.97
N GLY A 60 -6.70 -1.80 -5.25
CA GLY A 60 -6.59 -0.39 -5.61
C GLY A 60 -7.93 0.35 -5.70
N ARG A 61 -9.01 -0.32 -6.14
CA ARG A 61 -10.33 0.32 -6.31
C ARG A 61 -11.33 -0.04 -5.22
N GLU A 62 -11.37 -1.31 -4.80
CA GLU A 62 -12.32 -1.74 -3.77
C GLU A 62 -11.78 -1.57 -2.35
N GLY A 63 -10.49 -1.24 -2.17
CA GLY A 63 -9.86 -1.06 -0.86
C GLY A 63 -9.70 -2.34 -0.04
N LYS A 64 -9.81 -3.53 -0.65
CA LYS A 64 -9.62 -4.82 0.03
C LYS A 64 -8.13 -5.13 0.18
N THR A 65 -7.47 -4.40 1.03
CA THR A 65 -6.02 -4.29 1.16
C THR A 65 -5.28 -5.57 1.58
N ARG A 66 -6.00 -6.62 2.02
CA ARG A 66 -5.40 -7.91 2.41
C ARG A 66 -5.16 -8.87 1.25
N GLN A 67 -5.61 -8.53 0.05
CA GLN A 67 -5.42 -9.37 -1.13
C GLN A 67 -4.00 -9.26 -1.67
N ARG A 68 -3.49 -10.37 -2.18
CA ARG A 68 -2.15 -10.48 -2.76
C ARG A 68 -2.21 -11.23 -4.08
N VAL A 69 -1.21 -11.01 -4.93
CA VAL A 69 -1.06 -11.81 -6.15
C VAL A 69 -0.60 -13.22 -5.80
N LYS A 70 -1.04 -14.20 -6.59
CA LYS A 70 -0.59 -15.60 -6.56
C LYS A 70 -0.45 -16.10 -7.99
N PHE A 71 0.77 -16.17 -8.50
CA PHE A 71 1.03 -16.62 -9.87
C PHE A 71 1.03 -18.15 -9.98
N GLY A 72 1.17 -18.85 -8.85
CA GLY A 72 1.18 -20.31 -8.80
C GLY A 72 2.49 -20.94 -9.29
N LEU A 73 3.52 -20.14 -9.47
CA LEU A 73 4.87 -20.55 -9.84
C LEU A 73 5.83 -20.05 -8.76
N SER A 74 6.33 -20.96 -7.94
CA SER A 74 7.15 -20.60 -6.78
C SER A 74 8.66 -20.60 -7.03
N HIS A 75 9.11 -20.76 -8.28
CA HIS A 75 10.52 -20.95 -8.62
C HIS A 75 11.03 -19.87 -9.59
N GLY A 76 12.31 -19.52 -9.42
CA GLY A 76 13.00 -18.56 -10.28
C GLY A 76 12.36 -17.18 -10.28
N ALA A 77 12.53 -16.45 -11.38
CA ALA A 77 12.05 -15.07 -11.53
C ALA A 77 10.53 -14.91 -11.35
N TRP A 78 9.73 -15.94 -11.60
CA TRP A 78 8.28 -15.90 -11.36
C TRP A 78 7.95 -15.77 -9.87
N GLY A 79 8.64 -16.52 -9.01
CA GLY A 79 8.49 -16.40 -7.56
C GLY A 79 8.99 -15.05 -7.05
N GLU A 80 10.11 -14.57 -7.57
CA GLU A 80 10.66 -13.26 -7.23
C GLU A 80 9.72 -12.11 -7.61
N MET A 81 9.08 -12.18 -8.78
CA MET A 81 8.06 -11.19 -9.18
C MET A 81 6.83 -11.22 -8.26
N GLU A 82 6.35 -12.40 -7.86
CA GLU A 82 5.24 -12.54 -6.91
C GLU A 82 5.60 -11.87 -5.57
N VAL A 83 6.77 -12.17 -5.04
CA VAL A 83 7.27 -11.56 -3.79
C VAL A 83 7.40 -10.04 -3.95
N SER A 84 8.02 -9.56 -5.03
CA SER A 84 8.25 -8.14 -5.27
C SER A 84 6.94 -7.34 -5.34
N VAL A 85 5.94 -7.85 -6.06
CA VAL A 85 4.63 -7.19 -6.15
C VAL A 85 3.92 -7.18 -4.80
N ASN A 86 3.97 -8.28 -4.05
CA ASN A 86 3.34 -8.37 -2.74
C ASN A 86 4.04 -7.46 -1.72
N THR A 87 5.37 -7.38 -1.74
CA THR A 87 6.15 -6.45 -0.91
C THR A 87 5.81 -4.99 -1.26
N LEU A 88 5.71 -4.65 -2.55
CA LEU A 88 5.29 -3.31 -2.97
C LEU A 88 3.92 -2.93 -2.39
N ILE A 89 2.96 -3.86 -2.42
CA ILE A 89 1.63 -3.64 -1.84
C ILE A 89 1.74 -3.40 -0.32
N ASP A 90 2.54 -4.20 0.39
CA ASP A 90 2.75 -4.06 1.84
C ASP A 90 3.40 -2.71 2.18
N ASP A 91 4.44 -2.33 1.46
CA ASP A 91 5.19 -1.08 1.67
C ASP A 91 4.32 0.17 1.39
N LEU A 92 3.36 0.09 0.46
CA LEU A 92 2.40 1.17 0.21
C LEU A 92 1.28 1.24 1.27
N LEU A 93 0.84 0.11 1.78
CA LEU A 93 -0.30 0.03 2.69
C LEU A 93 0.07 0.31 4.16
N TRP A 94 1.29 -0.05 4.57
CA TRP A 94 1.68 0.10 5.97
C TRP A 94 1.63 1.57 6.45
N PRO A 95 2.24 2.56 5.74
CA PRO A 95 2.21 3.94 6.17
C PRO A 95 0.79 4.51 6.26
N THR A 96 -0.08 4.17 5.32
CA THR A 96 -1.47 4.63 5.32
C THR A 96 -2.27 4.02 6.48
N THR A 97 -2.01 2.77 6.84
CA THR A 97 -2.61 2.10 7.99
C THR A 97 -2.18 2.77 9.30
N GLU A 98 -0.88 3.09 9.45
CA GLU A 98 -0.37 3.78 10.64
C GLU A 98 -0.95 5.19 10.79
N VAL A 99 -1.04 5.94 9.71
CA VAL A 99 -1.70 7.26 9.70
C VAL A 99 -3.15 7.12 10.13
N THR A 100 -3.89 6.16 9.57
CA THR A 100 -5.29 5.91 9.95
C THR A 100 -5.43 5.53 11.41
N ARG A 101 -4.51 4.70 11.95
CA ARG A 101 -4.49 4.32 13.37
C ARG A 101 -4.32 5.54 14.26
N ALA A 102 -3.35 6.41 13.95
CA ALA A 102 -3.10 7.61 14.73
C ALA A 102 -4.29 8.59 14.67
N ILE A 103 -4.87 8.82 13.50
CA ILE A 103 -6.07 9.67 13.35
C ILE A 103 -7.25 9.09 14.14
N SER A 104 -7.43 7.77 14.13
CA SER A 104 -8.49 7.11 14.90
C SER A 104 -8.30 7.28 16.41
N ALA A 105 -7.07 7.24 16.91
CA ALA A 105 -6.76 7.52 18.31
C ALA A 105 -7.10 8.97 18.68
N VAL A 106 -6.74 9.93 17.84
CA VAL A 106 -7.11 11.36 18.01
C VAL A 106 -8.62 11.54 18.06
N ALA A 107 -9.37 10.88 17.19
CA ALA A 107 -10.83 10.92 17.19
C ALA A 107 -11.46 10.37 18.47
N GLN A 108 -10.75 9.51 19.21
CA GLN A 108 -11.16 8.97 20.51
C GLN A 108 -10.62 9.81 21.69
N GLY A 109 -9.91 10.92 21.43
CA GLY A 109 -9.31 11.79 22.43
C GLY A 109 -7.94 11.33 22.93
N ASP A 110 -7.37 10.26 22.39
CA ASP A 110 -6.01 9.82 22.71
C ASP A 110 -4.99 10.58 21.83
N LEU A 111 -4.43 11.65 22.40
CA LEU A 111 -3.42 12.49 21.76
C LEU A 111 -1.98 12.05 22.05
N LEU A 112 -1.79 10.89 22.69
CA LEU A 112 -0.48 10.32 22.95
C LEU A 112 0.01 9.40 21.82
N GLN A 113 -0.91 8.93 20.99
CA GLN A 113 -0.61 8.04 19.87
C GLN A 113 -0.12 8.86 18.67
N THR A 114 1.09 8.55 18.23
CA THR A 114 1.67 9.14 17.02
C THR A 114 1.82 8.11 15.90
N VAL A 115 2.03 8.59 14.69
CA VAL A 115 2.43 7.75 13.55
C VAL A 115 3.86 7.31 13.75
N ARG A 116 4.13 6.01 13.67
CA ARG A 116 5.49 5.47 13.70
C ARG A 116 6.24 5.90 12.45
N LEU A 117 7.49 6.32 12.60
CA LEU A 117 8.33 6.79 11.51
C LEU A 117 9.29 5.72 10.97
N ASP A 118 9.19 4.50 11.48
CA ASP A 118 9.97 3.35 11.04
C ASP A 118 9.11 2.09 11.01
N VAL A 119 9.53 1.12 10.17
CA VAL A 119 8.97 -0.23 10.05
C VAL A 119 10.09 -1.22 10.19
N ASP A 120 10.09 -2.01 11.25
CA ASP A 120 11.08 -3.06 11.50
C ASP A 120 12.54 -2.54 11.35
N GLY A 121 12.80 -1.33 11.88
CA GLY A 121 14.11 -0.67 11.79
C GLY A 121 14.42 0.00 10.44
N ARG A 122 13.47 0.05 9.52
CA ARG A 122 13.56 0.81 8.26
C ARG A 122 12.80 2.13 8.42
N PRO A 123 13.47 3.30 8.35
CA PRO A 123 12.79 4.58 8.46
C PRO A 123 11.86 4.81 7.26
N LEU A 124 10.77 5.53 7.48
CA LEU A 124 9.97 6.07 6.39
C LEU A 124 10.77 7.12 5.62
N GLU A 125 10.57 7.19 4.32
CA GLU A 125 11.24 8.14 3.43
C GLU A 125 10.21 8.85 2.53
N GLY A 126 10.67 9.91 1.86
CA GLY A 126 9.89 10.62 0.86
C GLY A 126 8.52 11.10 1.35
N GLU A 127 7.50 10.91 0.54
CA GLU A 127 6.14 11.38 0.84
C GLU A 127 5.50 10.66 2.03
N PHE A 128 5.89 9.43 2.34
CA PHE A 128 5.40 8.73 3.52
C PHE A 128 5.91 9.37 4.81
N LEU A 129 7.22 9.70 4.88
CA LEU A 129 7.80 10.42 6.01
C LEU A 129 7.17 11.80 6.16
N ARG A 130 6.97 12.51 5.05
CA ARG A 130 6.34 13.83 5.04
C ARG A 130 4.92 13.78 5.61
N SER A 131 4.10 12.84 5.14
CA SER A 131 2.72 12.67 5.62
C SER A 131 2.66 12.31 7.10
N ALA A 132 3.48 11.37 7.53
CA ALA A 132 3.59 10.97 8.94
C ALA A 132 4.02 12.14 9.84
N THR A 133 4.99 12.94 9.40
CA THR A 133 5.47 14.11 10.14
C THR A 133 4.39 15.20 10.26
N ILE A 134 3.63 15.45 9.20
CA ILE A 134 2.51 16.41 9.23
C ILE A 134 1.46 15.98 10.26
N VAL A 135 1.07 14.71 10.24
CA VAL A 135 0.09 14.15 11.20
C VAL A 135 0.63 14.22 12.63
N ASN A 136 1.88 13.87 12.87
CA ASN A 136 2.49 13.97 14.19
C ASN A 136 2.56 15.41 14.70
N THR A 137 2.86 16.36 13.82
CA THR A 137 2.82 17.80 14.14
C THR A 137 1.41 18.25 14.54
N MET A 138 0.39 17.85 13.79
CA MET A 138 -1.01 18.13 14.12
C MET A 138 -1.42 17.57 15.48
N ILE A 139 -1.06 16.30 15.76
CA ILE A 139 -1.35 15.67 17.06
C ILE A 139 -0.69 16.43 18.21
N LYS A 140 0.58 16.82 18.05
CA LYS A 140 1.29 17.62 19.05
C LYS A 140 0.62 18.96 19.30
N GLN A 141 0.21 19.68 18.27
CA GLN A 141 -0.49 20.95 18.40
C GLN A 141 -1.83 20.81 19.14
N LEU A 142 -2.62 19.78 18.79
CA LEU A 142 -3.88 19.46 19.49
C LEU A 142 -3.65 19.13 20.96
N SER A 143 -2.62 18.36 21.29
CA SER A 143 -2.26 18.01 22.66
C SER A 143 -1.91 19.24 23.49
N VAL A 144 -1.06 20.12 22.96
CA VAL A 144 -0.70 21.38 23.63
C VAL A 144 -1.92 22.27 23.84
N PHE A 145 -2.75 22.45 22.80
CA PHE A 145 -3.98 23.25 22.89
C PHE A 145 -4.92 22.71 23.96
N THR A 146 -5.20 21.42 23.94
CA THR A 146 -6.10 20.77 24.92
C THR A 146 -5.58 20.91 26.36
N SER A 147 -4.26 20.78 26.55
CA SER A 147 -3.62 20.97 27.87
C SER A 147 -3.78 22.40 28.38
N GLU A 148 -3.56 23.40 27.51
CA GLU A 148 -3.69 24.82 27.88
C GLU A 148 -5.14 25.20 28.18
N VAL A 149 -6.09 24.77 27.34
CA VAL A 149 -7.52 25.00 27.62
C VAL A 149 -7.94 24.37 28.94
N THR A 150 -7.49 23.14 29.21
CA THR A 150 -7.80 22.45 30.48
C THR A 150 -7.18 23.18 31.66
N ARG A 151 -5.94 23.70 31.55
CA ARG A 151 -5.28 24.49 32.57
C ARG A 151 -6.07 25.76 32.89
N VAL A 152 -6.39 26.57 31.86
CA VAL A 152 -7.15 27.80 32.02
C VAL A 152 -8.54 27.56 32.62
N ALA A 153 -9.25 26.54 32.13
CA ALA A 153 -10.56 26.16 32.68
C ALA A 153 -10.49 25.77 34.15
N ARG A 154 -9.44 25.09 34.60
CA ARG A 154 -9.21 24.74 35.99
C ARG A 154 -8.89 25.99 36.84
N GLU A 155 -7.98 26.83 36.37
CA GLU A 155 -7.60 28.09 37.09
C GLU A 155 -8.81 29.00 37.31
N VAL A 156 -9.64 29.19 36.28
CA VAL A 156 -10.84 30.01 36.39
C VAL A 156 -11.96 29.34 37.18
N GLY A 157 -12.27 28.06 36.88
CA GLY A 157 -13.45 27.39 37.41
C GLY A 157 -13.26 26.82 38.80
N THR A 158 -12.05 26.41 39.16
CA THR A 158 -11.79 25.74 40.45
C THR A 158 -11.00 26.64 41.41
N GLU A 159 -10.05 27.43 40.90
CA GLU A 159 -9.15 28.24 41.73
C GLU A 159 -9.60 29.73 41.81
N GLY A 160 -10.61 30.13 41.06
CA GLY A 160 -11.13 31.52 41.06
C GLY A 160 -10.13 32.55 40.53
N LYS A 161 -9.08 32.17 39.84
CA LYS A 161 -8.07 33.05 39.26
C LYS A 161 -8.57 33.61 37.93
N LEU A 162 -9.11 34.81 37.99
CA LEU A 162 -9.55 35.55 36.78
C LEU A 162 -8.35 36.21 36.09
N GLY A 163 -8.23 36.04 34.76
CA GLY A 163 -7.19 36.66 33.91
C GLY A 163 -6.10 35.71 33.37
N GLY A 164 -6.25 34.39 33.57
CA GLY A 164 -5.39 33.42 32.92
C GLY A 164 -5.65 33.38 31.41
N GLN A 165 -4.57 33.52 30.59
CA GLN A 165 -4.63 33.34 29.14
C GLN A 165 -3.96 32.02 28.73
N ALA A 166 -4.51 31.37 27.72
CA ALA A 166 -3.85 30.20 27.12
C ALA A 166 -2.57 30.66 26.41
N GLN A 167 -1.45 30.02 26.68
CA GLN A 167 -0.16 30.30 26.04
C GLN A 167 0.26 29.15 25.16
N VAL A 168 -0.16 29.13 23.91
CA VAL A 168 0.27 28.13 22.95
C VAL A 168 1.38 28.72 22.07
N ARG A 169 2.61 28.26 22.30
CA ARG A 169 3.78 28.69 21.50
C ARG A 169 3.83 27.90 20.20
N GLU A 170 4.36 28.54 19.14
CA GLU A 170 4.60 27.91 17.82
C GLU A 170 3.35 27.52 17.03
N VAL A 171 2.19 28.13 17.28
CA VAL A 171 0.99 27.94 16.47
C VAL A 171 0.80 29.07 15.47
N THR A 172 0.23 28.75 14.31
CA THR A 172 -0.06 29.68 13.22
C THR A 172 -1.54 29.64 12.83
N GLY A 173 -2.01 30.69 12.15
CA GLY A 173 -3.41 30.77 11.69
C GLY A 173 -4.41 30.85 12.83
N VAL A 174 -5.58 30.27 12.66
CA VAL A 174 -6.71 30.33 13.61
C VAL A 174 -6.33 29.85 15.03
N TRP A 175 -5.35 28.95 15.15
CA TRP A 175 -4.86 28.50 16.46
C TRP A 175 -4.20 29.59 17.28
N LYS A 176 -3.61 30.61 16.62
CA LYS A 176 -3.02 31.78 17.27
C LYS A 176 -4.08 32.73 17.79
N ASP A 177 -5.22 32.82 17.12
CA ASP A 177 -6.29 33.73 17.50
C ASP A 177 -7.12 33.22 18.70
N LEU A 178 -6.93 31.92 19.05
CA LEU A 178 -7.61 31.28 20.19
C LEU A 178 -6.79 31.35 21.50
N THR A 179 -5.59 31.90 21.47
CA THR A 179 -4.66 31.99 22.60
C THR A 179 -4.32 33.45 22.91
#